data_0f2a508a18e73eb7f2e7fecf2c7811d0
#
_entry.id   0f2a508a18e73eb7f2e7fecf2c7811d0
#
_cell.length_a   1.000
_cell.length_b   1.000
_cell.length_c   1.000
_cell.angle_alpha   90.00
_cell.angle_beta   90.00
_cell.angle_gamma   90.00
#
_symmetry.space_group_name_H-M   'P 1'
#
loop_
_entity.id
_entity.type
_entity.pdbx_description
1 polymer ?
#
loop_
_entity_poly.entity_id
_entity_poly.type
_entity_poly.pdbx_seq_one_letter_code
_entity_poly.pdbx_strand_id
1 'polypeptide(L)'
;LQWLGITCIWLLPFYESPLRDGGYDIADYYAVLPDYGTSADFKQFLSVAHEKGIRVIADLVINHTSDQHPWFQDARRSVDSAKRNWYVWSDSDQRYSQARIIFTDTERSNWTWDEQAGAFYWHRFFSHQPDLNYDNPEVRQAMLDVVSFWLDLGVDGFRVDAVPYLFEREETNCENLPETHEFLKTLRRFIDEHYPDTLLLAEANQWPEDVVQYFGDGDEFHMGYNFPIMPRLFMALRQEDRRPIVEILERTPEIPASCQWGMFLRNHDELTLEMVTDDERDYLYDEYAKDRRMRLNMGIRRRLAPLMDNGRRRIELLHALLFSLPGSPFLYYGDEIGMGDNIYLGDRDGVRTPMQWTADRNAGFSQADFARLYFPVIMDPVYGYQAVNVEAQQRYSTSLLNWVREMIHLRRRHAVFGRGAIKLIKPDNRKIFAFTRSYLEETVLCVFNLAQSAQPVELELKDYKGCTPIEMMGEARFPRVGTCPYQLALAPRGFYWFLLSENN
;
A
#
# COMPACT_ATOMS: atom_id res chain seq x y z
N LEU A 1 -14.95 -6.96 9.15
CA LEU A 1 -13.64 -6.33 9.41
C LEU A 1 -13.33 -6.29 10.91
N GLN A 2 -14.25 -5.81 11.76
CA GLN A 2 -14.05 -5.83 13.23
C GLN A 2 -13.72 -7.24 13.76
N TRP A 3 -14.47 -8.26 13.32
CA TRP A 3 -14.21 -9.67 13.67
C TRP A 3 -12.82 -10.13 13.24
N LEU A 4 -12.34 -9.68 12.08
CA LEU A 4 -10.99 -9.97 11.59
C LEU A 4 -9.90 -9.30 12.43
N GLY A 5 -10.23 -8.22 13.13
CA GLY A 5 -9.32 -7.45 13.97
C GLY A 5 -8.75 -6.20 13.29
N ILE A 6 -9.36 -5.75 12.18
CA ILE A 6 -9.00 -4.50 11.50
C ILE A 6 -9.33 -3.31 12.40
N THR A 7 -8.43 -2.33 12.45
CA THR A 7 -8.53 -1.12 13.27
C THR A 7 -8.68 0.15 12.46
N CYS A 8 -8.35 0.09 11.17
CA CYS A 8 -8.48 1.21 10.26
C CYS A 8 -8.88 0.70 8.87
N ILE A 9 -9.73 1.45 8.18
CA ILE A 9 -10.11 1.23 6.79
C ILE A 9 -9.50 2.37 5.98
N TRP A 10 -8.79 2.06 4.90
CA TRP A 10 -8.46 3.01 3.86
C TRP A 10 -9.44 2.82 2.70
N LEU A 11 -10.20 3.89 2.42
CA LEU A 11 -11.11 3.96 1.28
C LEU A 11 -10.38 4.54 0.07
N LEU A 12 -10.42 3.80 -1.04
CA LEU A 12 -10.06 4.34 -2.35
C LEU A 12 -10.99 5.49 -2.74
N PRO A 13 -10.64 6.33 -3.74
CA PRO A 13 -11.47 7.49 -4.08
C PRO A 13 -12.93 7.12 -4.32
N PHE A 14 -13.81 7.79 -3.59
CA PHE A 14 -15.29 7.60 -3.66
C PHE A 14 -16.01 8.90 -4.03
N TYR A 15 -15.24 9.91 -4.40
CA TYR A 15 -15.73 11.22 -4.85
C TYR A 15 -16.42 11.13 -6.21
N GLU A 16 -17.17 12.14 -6.58
CA GLU A 16 -17.74 12.22 -7.93
C GLU A 16 -16.63 12.18 -8.99
N SER A 17 -16.77 11.26 -9.92
CA SER A 17 -15.74 10.93 -10.92
C SER A 17 -16.38 10.29 -12.13
N PRO A 18 -15.88 10.52 -13.35
CA PRO A 18 -16.23 9.75 -14.53
C PRO A 18 -15.68 8.31 -14.50
N LEU A 19 -14.92 7.92 -13.47
CA LEU A 19 -14.35 6.59 -13.25
C LEU A 19 -13.44 6.09 -14.39
N ARG A 20 -12.74 7.00 -15.07
CA ARG A 20 -11.80 6.64 -16.13
C ARG A 20 -10.47 6.11 -15.57
N ASP A 21 -10.21 6.38 -14.28
CA ASP A 21 -9.10 5.82 -13.51
C ASP A 21 -9.57 5.37 -12.11
N GLY A 22 -10.64 4.58 -12.05
CA GLY A 22 -11.09 3.98 -10.81
C GLY A 22 -11.43 4.98 -9.69
N GLY A 23 -11.73 6.24 -10.02
CA GLY A 23 -12.04 7.31 -9.08
C GLY A 23 -10.90 8.29 -8.82
N TYR A 24 -9.68 8.02 -9.27
CA TYR A 24 -8.55 8.97 -9.15
C TYR A 24 -8.67 10.19 -10.07
N ASP A 25 -9.58 10.17 -11.03
CA ASP A 25 -9.98 11.29 -11.87
C ASP A 25 -11.19 12.01 -11.26
N ILE A 26 -10.96 12.82 -10.21
CA ILE A 26 -12.00 13.49 -9.42
C ILE A 26 -12.62 14.65 -10.20
N ALA A 27 -13.96 14.65 -10.31
CA ALA A 27 -14.74 15.74 -10.92
C ALA A 27 -15.37 16.69 -9.90
N ASP A 28 -15.61 16.23 -8.67
CA ASP A 28 -16.04 17.08 -7.54
C ASP A 28 -15.52 16.49 -6.23
N TYR A 29 -14.65 17.26 -5.54
CA TYR A 29 -14.07 16.84 -4.26
C TYR A 29 -15.06 16.83 -3.08
N TYR A 30 -16.21 17.47 -3.20
CA TYR A 30 -17.18 17.66 -2.11
C TYR A 30 -18.39 16.74 -2.21
N ALA A 31 -18.49 15.96 -3.28
CA ALA A 31 -19.58 15.04 -3.53
C ALA A 31 -19.13 13.58 -3.46
N VAL A 32 -19.99 12.72 -2.91
CA VAL A 32 -19.86 11.25 -3.02
C VAL A 32 -20.41 10.82 -4.37
N LEU A 33 -19.73 9.91 -5.07
CA LEU A 33 -20.23 9.35 -6.32
C LEU A 33 -21.62 8.73 -6.10
N PRO A 34 -22.66 9.10 -6.86
CA PRO A 34 -24.05 8.65 -6.63
C PRO A 34 -24.22 7.13 -6.60
N ASP A 35 -23.39 6.37 -7.32
CA ASP A 35 -23.42 4.91 -7.31
C ASP A 35 -23.00 4.31 -5.94
N TYR A 36 -22.27 5.04 -5.13
CA TYR A 36 -21.85 4.64 -3.78
C TYR A 36 -22.80 5.13 -2.69
N GLY A 37 -23.70 6.08 -3.02
CA GLY A 37 -24.65 6.66 -2.09
C GLY A 37 -24.54 8.17 -1.99
N THR A 38 -24.97 8.70 -0.86
CA THR A 38 -25.01 10.13 -0.55
C THR A 38 -24.02 10.49 0.56
N SER A 39 -23.78 11.79 0.76
CA SER A 39 -23.02 12.27 1.92
C SER A 39 -23.65 11.87 3.27
N ALA A 40 -24.98 11.67 3.31
CA ALA A 40 -25.67 11.17 4.50
C ALA A 40 -25.36 9.68 4.76
N ASP A 41 -25.29 8.86 3.71
CA ASP A 41 -24.88 7.45 3.80
C ASP A 41 -23.42 7.35 4.24
N PHE A 42 -22.56 8.23 3.73
CA PHE A 42 -21.15 8.28 4.15
C PHE A 42 -21.00 8.66 5.63
N LYS A 43 -21.74 9.65 6.12
CA LYS A 43 -21.79 10.00 7.56
C LYS A 43 -22.24 8.82 8.41
N GLN A 44 -23.28 8.09 7.97
CA GLN A 44 -23.73 6.90 8.66
C GLN A 44 -22.65 5.81 8.67
N PHE A 45 -21.96 5.60 7.56
CA PHE A 45 -20.84 4.66 7.48
C PHE A 45 -19.73 5.02 8.50
N LEU A 46 -19.32 6.29 8.58
CA LEU A 46 -18.32 6.76 9.57
C LEU A 46 -18.76 6.49 11.01
N SER A 47 -20.03 6.84 11.34
CA SER A 47 -20.58 6.61 12.67
C SER A 47 -20.52 5.13 13.05
N VAL A 48 -20.96 4.24 12.16
CA VAL A 48 -20.93 2.78 12.40
C VAL A 48 -19.51 2.24 12.51
N ALA A 49 -18.57 2.76 11.71
CA ALA A 49 -17.16 2.37 11.80
C ALA A 49 -16.56 2.76 13.15
N HIS A 50 -16.79 3.98 13.59
CA HIS A 50 -16.31 4.50 14.89
C HIS A 50 -16.94 3.74 16.08
N GLU A 51 -18.25 3.45 16.05
CA GLU A 51 -18.91 2.62 17.06
C GLU A 51 -18.26 1.22 17.19
N LYS A 52 -17.68 0.71 16.10
CA LYS A 52 -16.98 -0.57 16.07
C LYS A 52 -15.48 -0.44 16.39
N GLY A 53 -15.01 0.76 16.74
CA GLY A 53 -13.61 1.04 17.03
C GLY A 53 -12.70 0.98 15.79
N ILE A 54 -13.25 1.26 14.60
CA ILE A 54 -12.55 1.28 13.33
C ILE A 54 -12.41 2.73 12.87
N ARG A 55 -11.18 3.17 12.64
CA ARG A 55 -10.86 4.45 12.00
C ARG A 55 -11.05 4.36 10.48
N VAL A 56 -11.32 5.50 9.85
CA VAL A 56 -11.49 5.58 8.40
C VAL A 56 -10.58 6.68 7.84
N ILE A 57 -9.65 6.30 6.97
CA ILE A 57 -8.88 7.25 6.18
C ILE A 57 -9.36 7.22 4.73
N ALA A 58 -9.43 8.39 4.13
CA ALA A 58 -9.83 8.57 2.73
C ALA A 58 -8.59 8.76 1.83
N ASP A 59 -8.74 8.46 0.56
CA ASP A 59 -7.75 8.86 -0.44
C ASP A 59 -7.87 10.35 -0.71
N LEU A 60 -6.77 11.08 -0.78
CA LEU A 60 -6.72 12.50 -1.08
C LEU A 60 -5.86 12.73 -2.32
N VAL A 61 -6.50 12.90 -3.46
CA VAL A 61 -5.84 13.14 -4.74
C VAL A 61 -5.65 14.64 -4.93
N ILE A 62 -4.45 15.11 -4.62
CA ILE A 62 -4.14 16.54 -4.66
C ILE A 62 -3.33 16.96 -5.89
N ASN A 63 -2.69 16.02 -6.60
CA ASN A 63 -1.84 16.32 -7.73
C ASN A 63 -2.61 16.83 -8.96
N HIS A 64 -3.77 16.25 -9.23
CA HIS A 64 -4.53 16.46 -10.46
C HIS A 64 -6.03 16.39 -10.22
N THR A 65 -6.82 16.78 -11.20
CA THR A 65 -8.27 16.55 -11.24
C THR A 65 -8.65 15.76 -12.50
N SER A 66 -9.90 15.35 -12.60
CA SER A 66 -10.47 14.96 -13.90
C SER A 66 -10.46 16.15 -14.87
N ASP A 67 -10.32 15.86 -16.15
CA ASP A 67 -10.59 16.85 -17.21
C ASP A 67 -12.08 17.32 -17.20
N GLN A 68 -12.97 16.59 -16.52
CA GLN A 68 -14.37 16.96 -16.34
C GLN A 68 -14.61 17.85 -15.11
N HIS A 69 -13.59 18.11 -14.29
CA HIS A 69 -13.72 18.97 -13.12
C HIS A 69 -14.10 20.41 -13.56
N PRO A 70 -15.04 21.07 -12.88
CA PRO A 70 -15.46 22.45 -13.23
C PRO A 70 -14.29 23.44 -13.29
N TRP A 71 -13.25 23.27 -12.47
CA TRP A 71 -12.05 24.11 -12.51
C TRP A 71 -11.31 23.99 -13.84
N PHE A 72 -11.12 22.77 -14.35
CA PHE A 72 -10.45 22.56 -15.64
C PHE A 72 -11.34 23.02 -16.80
N GLN A 73 -12.64 22.74 -16.73
CA GLN A 73 -13.59 23.19 -17.75
C GLN A 73 -13.67 24.72 -17.85
N ASP A 74 -13.50 25.43 -16.73
CA ASP A 74 -13.38 26.90 -16.75
C ASP A 74 -12.00 27.34 -17.28
N ALA A 75 -10.92 26.73 -16.79
CA ALA A 75 -9.53 27.06 -17.16
C ALA A 75 -9.26 26.96 -18.68
N ARG A 76 -9.88 25.99 -19.36
CA ARG A 76 -9.69 25.76 -20.80
C ARG A 76 -10.48 26.72 -21.70
N ARG A 77 -11.46 27.47 -21.16
CA ARG A 77 -12.34 28.34 -21.98
C ARG A 77 -11.62 29.53 -22.57
N SER A 78 -10.71 30.15 -21.82
CA SER A 78 -10.02 31.34 -22.22
C SER A 78 -8.73 31.55 -21.41
N VAL A 79 -7.76 32.22 -21.99
CA VAL A 79 -6.55 32.68 -21.28
C VAL A 79 -6.88 33.65 -20.13
N ASP A 80 -8.01 34.34 -20.21
CA ASP A 80 -8.49 35.29 -19.19
C ASP A 80 -9.41 34.61 -18.14
N SER A 81 -9.60 33.29 -18.19
CA SER A 81 -10.39 32.60 -17.22
C SER A 81 -9.81 32.70 -15.81
N ALA A 82 -10.67 32.90 -14.80
CA ALA A 82 -10.26 32.97 -13.41
C ALA A 82 -9.53 31.70 -12.93
N LYS A 83 -9.82 30.54 -13.55
CA LYS A 83 -9.17 29.28 -13.24
C LYS A 83 -8.01 28.94 -14.16
N ARG A 84 -7.63 29.81 -15.12
CA ARG A 84 -6.55 29.50 -16.06
C ARG A 84 -5.28 29.04 -15.36
N ASN A 85 -4.82 29.80 -14.39
CA ASN A 85 -3.59 29.51 -13.64
C ASN A 85 -3.75 28.43 -12.54
N TRP A 86 -4.89 27.74 -12.50
CA TRP A 86 -5.08 26.58 -11.62
C TRP A 86 -4.46 25.32 -12.17
N TYR A 87 -4.11 25.30 -13.45
CA TYR A 87 -3.45 24.20 -14.16
C TYR A 87 -2.18 24.69 -14.83
N VAL A 88 -1.31 23.75 -15.18
CA VAL A 88 -0.02 24.04 -15.82
C VAL A 88 -0.18 24.03 -17.33
N TRP A 89 0.06 25.19 -17.96
CA TRP A 89 -0.11 25.38 -19.39
C TRP A 89 1.21 25.78 -20.09
N SER A 90 1.35 25.45 -21.38
CA SER A 90 2.48 25.83 -22.22
C SER A 90 2.07 25.95 -23.68
N ASP A 91 2.78 26.81 -24.42
CA ASP A 91 2.67 26.89 -25.88
C ASP A 91 3.48 25.79 -26.58
N SER A 92 4.28 25.02 -25.84
CA SER A 92 5.15 23.96 -26.34
C SER A 92 5.09 22.75 -25.42
N ASP A 93 5.18 21.56 -26.03
CA ASP A 93 5.31 20.27 -25.36
C ASP A 93 6.77 19.92 -24.96
N GLN A 94 7.71 20.86 -25.11
CA GLN A 94 9.13 20.61 -24.85
C GLN A 94 9.59 20.96 -23.43
N ARG A 95 8.74 21.63 -22.65
CA ARG A 95 9.05 21.98 -21.28
C ARG A 95 9.11 20.74 -20.39
N TYR A 96 9.92 20.81 -19.34
CA TYR A 96 10.08 19.73 -18.34
C TYR A 96 10.50 18.39 -18.96
N SER A 97 11.34 18.42 -19.99
CA SER A 97 11.72 17.25 -20.79
C SER A 97 12.46 16.15 -20.02
N GLN A 98 12.96 16.45 -18.81
CA GLN A 98 13.61 15.47 -17.93
C GLN A 98 12.61 14.69 -17.08
N ALA A 99 11.35 15.10 -17.03
CA ALA A 99 10.30 14.39 -16.32
C ALA A 99 9.92 13.09 -17.06
N ARG A 100 10.09 11.97 -16.40
CA ARG A 100 9.73 10.66 -16.97
C ARG A 100 8.22 10.52 -17.16
N ILE A 101 7.81 9.68 -18.11
CA ILE A 101 6.42 9.26 -18.26
C ILE A 101 6.17 8.10 -17.28
N ILE A 102 5.11 8.20 -16.47
CA ILE A 102 4.76 7.18 -15.48
C ILE A 102 3.94 6.06 -16.13
N PHE A 103 2.89 6.39 -16.86
CA PHE A 103 2.04 5.42 -17.53
C PHE A 103 2.55 5.11 -18.95
N THR A 104 3.67 4.40 -19.02
CA THR A 104 4.41 4.14 -20.27
C THR A 104 3.65 3.32 -21.29
N ASP A 105 2.64 2.54 -20.89
CA ASP A 105 1.85 1.72 -21.78
C ASP A 105 0.74 2.51 -22.49
N THR A 106 0.34 3.67 -21.94
CA THR A 106 -0.78 4.48 -22.44
C THR A 106 -0.37 5.85 -22.93
N GLU A 107 0.52 6.52 -22.23
CA GLU A 107 0.90 7.90 -22.52
C GLU A 107 2.19 7.98 -23.35
N ARG A 108 2.29 9.01 -24.20
CA ARG A 108 3.44 9.28 -25.08
C ARG A 108 4.18 10.56 -24.68
N SER A 109 3.53 11.40 -23.93
CA SER A 109 4.03 12.69 -23.44
C SER A 109 3.37 13.03 -22.12
N ASN A 110 3.99 13.85 -21.30
CA ASN A 110 3.35 14.49 -20.14
C ASN A 110 2.59 15.78 -20.55
N TRP A 111 2.52 16.09 -21.84
CA TRP A 111 1.79 17.23 -22.39
C TRP A 111 0.71 16.77 -23.37
N THR A 112 -0.47 17.33 -23.25
CA THR A 112 -1.58 17.12 -24.21
C THR A 112 -2.09 18.45 -24.72
N TRP A 113 -2.27 18.56 -26.05
CA TRP A 113 -2.84 19.74 -26.69
C TRP A 113 -4.35 19.81 -26.43
N ASP A 114 -4.81 20.96 -25.97
CA ASP A 114 -6.23 21.28 -25.84
C ASP A 114 -6.65 22.29 -26.90
N GLU A 115 -7.51 21.85 -27.83
CA GLU A 115 -7.95 22.69 -28.96
C GLU A 115 -8.76 23.91 -28.50
N GLN A 116 -9.55 23.78 -27.43
CA GLN A 116 -10.36 24.89 -26.91
C GLN A 116 -9.48 25.93 -26.22
N ALA A 117 -8.49 25.48 -25.45
CA ALA A 117 -7.55 26.37 -24.77
C ALA A 117 -6.50 26.96 -25.70
N GLY A 118 -6.26 26.32 -26.85
CA GLY A 118 -5.19 26.68 -27.78
C GLY A 118 -3.79 26.55 -27.16
N ALA A 119 -3.59 25.62 -26.26
CA ALA A 119 -2.34 25.41 -25.52
C ALA A 119 -2.20 23.95 -25.08
N PHE A 120 -0.99 23.55 -24.73
CA PHE A 120 -0.74 22.28 -24.05
C PHE A 120 -1.00 22.42 -22.55
N TYR A 121 -1.59 21.39 -21.94
CA TYR A 121 -1.64 21.24 -20.49
C TYR A 121 -0.78 20.08 -20.02
N TRP A 122 -0.22 20.20 -18.82
CA TRP A 122 0.61 19.21 -18.18
C TRP A 122 -0.22 18.14 -17.47
N HIS A 123 0.22 16.89 -17.52
CA HIS A 123 -0.30 15.77 -16.76
C HIS A 123 0.80 14.76 -16.48
N ARG A 124 0.92 14.32 -15.23
CA ARG A 124 1.92 13.29 -14.87
C ARG A 124 1.40 11.87 -15.10
N PHE A 125 0.08 11.71 -15.04
CA PHE A 125 -0.63 10.44 -15.18
C PHE A 125 -1.35 10.40 -16.53
N PHE A 126 -2.64 10.02 -16.53
CA PHE A 126 -3.38 10.01 -17.80
C PHE A 126 -3.61 11.41 -18.36
N SER A 127 -3.71 11.49 -19.68
CA SER A 127 -4.04 12.75 -20.37
C SER A 127 -5.39 13.35 -19.95
N HIS A 128 -6.29 12.59 -19.37
CA HIS A 128 -7.54 13.08 -18.81
C HIS A 128 -7.45 13.49 -17.33
N GLN A 129 -6.25 13.54 -16.78
CA GLN A 129 -5.96 13.96 -15.41
C GLN A 129 -4.99 15.16 -15.41
N PRO A 130 -5.46 16.38 -15.79
CA PRO A 130 -4.62 17.57 -15.81
C PRO A 130 -4.12 17.91 -14.41
N ASP A 131 -2.83 18.18 -14.30
CA ASP A 131 -2.16 18.52 -13.04
C ASP A 131 -2.50 19.93 -12.58
N LEU A 132 -2.71 20.07 -11.28
CA LEU A 132 -2.95 21.34 -10.61
C LEU A 132 -1.66 22.14 -10.46
N ASN A 133 -1.75 23.45 -10.62
CA ASN A 133 -0.62 24.37 -10.50
C ASN A 133 -0.42 24.81 -9.05
N TYR A 134 0.49 24.18 -8.34
CA TYR A 134 0.81 24.51 -6.93
C TYR A 134 1.59 25.80 -6.74
N ASP A 135 2.11 26.42 -7.80
CA ASP A 135 2.63 27.79 -7.71
C ASP A 135 1.50 28.80 -7.42
N ASN A 136 0.25 28.45 -7.76
CA ASN A 136 -0.91 29.26 -7.45
C ASN A 136 -1.37 29.05 -5.99
N PRO A 137 -1.35 30.10 -5.14
CA PRO A 137 -1.78 29.99 -3.74
C PRO A 137 -3.27 29.65 -3.59
N GLU A 138 -4.13 29.99 -4.58
CA GLU A 138 -5.55 29.60 -4.53
C GLU A 138 -5.75 28.10 -4.65
N VAL A 139 -4.91 27.40 -5.43
CA VAL A 139 -4.93 25.93 -5.53
C VAL A 139 -4.57 25.32 -4.19
N ARG A 140 -3.48 25.80 -3.55
CA ARG A 140 -3.07 25.32 -2.23
C ARG A 140 -4.16 25.52 -1.19
N GLN A 141 -4.81 26.70 -1.19
CA GLN A 141 -5.93 26.96 -0.27
C GLN A 141 -7.12 26.06 -0.54
N ALA A 142 -7.50 25.87 -1.82
CA ALA A 142 -8.61 24.99 -2.18
C ALA A 142 -8.38 23.54 -1.69
N MET A 143 -7.13 23.04 -1.74
CA MET A 143 -6.82 21.71 -1.19
C MET A 143 -6.93 21.64 0.33
N LEU A 144 -6.55 22.70 1.06
CA LEU A 144 -6.78 22.79 2.51
C LEU A 144 -8.28 22.86 2.84
N ASP A 145 -9.09 23.51 2.02
CA ASP A 145 -10.55 23.56 2.18
C ASP A 145 -11.17 22.17 1.95
N VAL A 146 -10.70 21.41 0.97
CA VAL A 146 -11.10 19.99 0.76
C VAL A 146 -10.76 19.14 1.98
N VAL A 147 -9.56 19.28 2.51
CA VAL A 147 -9.12 18.57 3.73
C VAL A 147 -10.04 18.88 4.90
N SER A 148 -10.31 20.18 5.14
CA SER A 148 -11.22 20.61 6.22
C SER A 148 -12.61 20.01 6.07
N PHE A 149 -13.16 20.04 4.85
CA PHE A 149 -14.49 19.52 4.60
C PHE A 149 -14.66 18.05 5.02
N TRP A 150 -13.71 17.19 4.67
CA TRP A 150 -13.79 15.78 5.00
C TRP A 150 -13.45 15.48 6.45
N LEU A 151 -12.54 16.23 7.08
CA LEU A 151 -12.26 16.12 8.51
C LEU A 151 -13.45 16.57 9.35
N ASP A 152 -14.14 17.66 8.97
CA ASP A 152 -15.37 18.12 9.60
C ASP A 152 -16.51 17.10 9.48
N LEU A 153 -16.48 16.29 8.41
CA LEU A 153 -17.42 15.18 8.23
C LEU A 153 -17.14 13.99 9.16
N GLY A 154 -15.90 13.86 9.68
CA GLY A 154 -15.50 12.83 10.60
C GLY A 154 -14.51 11.78 10.05
N VAL A 155 -13.87 12.05 8.91
CA VAL A 155 -12.76 11.21 8.42
C VAL A 155 -11.58 11.31 9.38
N ASP A 156 -10.89 10.20 9.67
CA ASP A 156 -9.79 10.15 10.64
C ASP A 156 -8.41 10.45 10.03
N GLY A 157 -8.33 10.70 8.74
CA GLY A 157 -7.10 11.04 8.05
C GLY A 157 -7.11 10.74 6.56
N PHE A 158 -5.97 10.92 5.95
CA PHE A 158 -5.82 10.76 4.51
C PHE A 158 -4.60 9.93 4.12
N ARG A 159 -4.78 9.12 3.10
CA ARG A 159 -3.69 8.67 2.25
C ARG A 159 -3.58 9.69 1.12
N VAL A 160 -2.46 10.42 1.07
CA VAL A 160 -2.25 11.45 0.06
C VAL A 160 -1.56 10.85 -1.14
N ASP A 161 -2.28 10.90 -2.26
CA ASP A 161 -1.87 10.33 -3.54
C ASP A 161 -0.75 11.16 -4.19
N ALA A 162 0.18 10.47 -4.84
CA ALA A 162 1.12 11.05 -5.80
C ALA A 162 1.91 12.27 -5.29
N VAL A 163 2.28 12.29 -4.01
CA VAL A 163 2.92 13.46 -3.37
C VAL A 163 4.24 13.94 -4.00
N PRO A 164 5.06 13.12 -4.71
CA PRO A 164 6.30 13.59 -5.31
C PRO A 164 6.14 14.63 -6.44
N TYR A 165 4.96 14.78 -7.03
CA TYR A 165 4.78 15.38 -8.36
C TYR A 165 4.11 16.76 -8.37
N LEU A 166 3.94 17.42 -7.21
CA LEU A 166 3.11 18.62 -7.04
C LEU A 166 3.64 19.88 -7.74
N PHE A 167 4.93 19.94 -8.06
CA PHE A 167 5.55 21.11 -8.68
C PHE A 167 6.38 20.72 -9.89
N GLU A 168 6.45 21.63 -10.88
CA GLU A 168 7.25 21.48 -12.09
C GLU A 168 8.35 22.55 -12.14
N ARG A 169 9.59 22.13 -12.43
CA ARG A 169 10.73 23.02 -12.61
C ARG A 169 11.56 22.59 -13.82
N GLU A 170 11.99 23.57 -14.61
CA GLU A 170 12.94 23.31 -15.69
C GLU A 170 14.24 22.71 -15.15
N GLU A 171 14.89 21.92 -15.96
CA GLU A 171 16.16 21.26 -15.64
C GLU A 171 16.09 20.29 -14.44
N THR A 172 14.89 19.86 -14.08
CA THR A 172 14.64 18.83 -13.05
C THR A 172 13.77 17.70 -13.60
N ASN A 173 13.68 16.59 -12.85
CA ASN A 173 12.74 15.50 -13.15
C ASN A 173 11.31 15.79 -12.66
N CYS A 174 11.05 16.94 -12.06
CA CYS A 174 9.77 17.33 -11.45
C CYS A 174 9.30 16.33 -10.37
N GLU A 175 10.22 15.78 -9.58
CA GLU A 175 9.95 14.88 -8.46
C GLU A 175 10.73 15.32 -7.22
N ASN A 176 10.10 15.19 -6.05
CA ASN A 176 10.73 15.47 -4.74
C ASN A 176 11.32 16.88 -4.61
N LEU A 177 10.68 17.87 -5.23
CA LEU A 177 11.20 19.25 -5.22
C LEU A 177 11.05 19.88 -3.83
N PRO A 178 11.95 20.81 -3.44
CA PRO A 178 11.86 21.50 -2.15
C PRO A 178 10.51 22.17 -1.91
N GLU A 179 9.90 22.76 -2.94
CA GLU A 179 8.60 23.40 -2.86
C GLU A 179 7.48 22.41 -2.52
N THR A 180 7.60 21.16 -2.98
CA THR A 180 6.69 20.07 -2.60
C THR A 180 6.74 19.85 -1.09
N HIS A 181 7.92 19.69 -0.51
CA HIS A 181 8.12 19.50 0.93
C HIS A 181 7.62 20.72 1.73
N GLU A 182 7.85 21.95 1.25
CA GLU A 182 7.33 23.16 1.91
C GLU A 182 5.79 23.18 1.97
N PHE A 183 5.11 22.78 0.89
CA PHE A 183 3.66 22.66 0.90
C PHE A 183 3.18 21.53 1.84
N LEU A 184 3.84 20.37 1.83
CA LEU A 184 3.47 19.24 2.68
C LEU A 184 3.66 19.58 4.17
N LYS A 185 4.70 20.33 4.55
CA LYS A 185 4.85 20.90 5.89
C LYS A 185 3.75 21.88 6.25
N THR A 186 3.29 22.66 5.27
CA THR A 186 2.15 23.58 5.47
C THR A 186 0.86 22.81 5.70
N LEU A 187 0.59 21.76 4.91
CA LEU A 187 -0.54 20.87 5.09
C LEU A 187 -0.50 20.19 6.47
N ARG A 188 0.66 19.66 6.86
CA ARG A 188 0.83 19.02 8.16
C ARG A 188 0.58 19.97 9.31
N ARG A 189 1.15 21.18 9.27
CA ARG A 189 0.94 22.21 10.31
C ARG A 189 -0.53 22.59 10.40
N PHE A 190 -1.19 22.80 9.27
CA PHE A 190 -2.61 23.11 9.22
C PHE A 190 -3.45 22.03 9.93
N ILE A 191 -3.14 20.77 9.69
CA ILE A 191 -3.83 19.64 10.33
C ILE A 191 -3.54 19.59 11.83
N ASP A 192 -2.28 19.70 12.24
CA ASP A 192 -1.90 19.66 13.66
C ASP A 192 -2.56 20.77 14.47
N GLU A 193 -2.74 21.96 13.87
CA GLU A 193 -3.35 23.13 14.53
C GLU A 193 -4.88 23.04 14.64
N HIS A 194 -5.56 22.44 13.64
CA HIS A 194 -7.03 22.49 13.55
C HIS A 194 -7.70 21.14 13.79
N TYR A 195 -7.01 20.03 13.50
CA TYR A 195 -7.55 18.67 13.51
C TYR A 195 -6.56 17.70 14.18
N PRO A 196 -6.29 17.82 15.48
CA PRO A 196 -5.41 16.92 16.19
C PRO A 196 -5.91 15.46 16.09
N ASP A 197 -5.00 14.50 16.15
CA ASP A 197 -5.28 13.05 15.98
C ASP A 197 -5.61 12.60 14.54
N THR A 198 -5.40 13.45 13.55
CA THR A 198 -5.57 13.11 12.12
C THR A 198 -4.30 12.45 11.58
N LEU A 199 -4.48 11.35 10.84
CA LEU A 199 -3.39 10.64 10.17
C LEU A 199 -3.13 11.20 8.77
N LEU A 200 -1.87 11.46 8.45
CA LEU A 200 -1.39 11.64 7.08
C LEU A 200 -0.47 10.50 6.68
N LEU A 201 -0.78 9.83 5.58
CA LEU A 201 -0.03 8.73 4.97
C LEU A 201 0.41 9.13 3.55
N ALA A 202 1.70 9.19 3.31
CA ALA A 202 2.25 9.52 1.99
C ALA A 202 2.27 8.32 1.03
N GLU A 203 1.85 8.55 -0.21
CA GLU A 203 2.24 7.70 -1.32
C GLU A 203 3.41 8.35 -2.07
N ALA A 204 4.60 7.86 -1.79
CA ALA A 204 5.84 8.23 -2.46
C ALA A 204 6.56 6.96 -2.89
N ASN A 205 6.37 6.55 -4.15
CA ASN A 205 7.08 5.41 -4.72
C ASN A 205 8.48 5.87 -5.17
N GLN A 206 9.39 5.94 -4.21
CA GLN A 206 10.75 6.43 -4.38
C GLN A 206 11.76 5.47 -3.72
N TRP A 207 13.06 5.64 -4.01
CA TRP A 207 14.12 4.91 -3.32
C TRP A 207 14.12 5.26 -1.82
N PRO A 208 14.64 4.37 -0.93
CA PRO A 208 14.58 4.59 0.50
C PRO A 208 15.10 5.95 0.96
N GLU A 209 16.16 6.45 0.32
CA GLU A 209 16.81 7.71 0.65
C GLU A 209 15.92 8.92 0.33
N ASP A 210 15.05 8.80 -0.67
CA ASP A 210 14.14 9.87 -1.07
C ASP A 210 12.82 9.79 -0.30
N VAL A 211 12.27 8.58 -0.11
CA VAL A 211 10.98 8.44 0.60
C VAL A 211 11.06 8.86 2.06
N VAL A 212 12.23 8.73 2.72
CA VAL A 212 12.39 9.19 4.11
C VAL A 212 12.26 10.70 4.27
N GLN A 213 12.48 11.46 3.21
CA GLN A 213 12.35 12.93 3.24
C GLN A 213 10.89 13.35 3.49
N TYR A 214 9.90 12.54 3.12
CA TYR A 214 8.47 12.80 3.35
C TYR A 214 8.04 12.68 4.82
N PHE A 215 8.92 12.24 5.69
CA PHE A 215 8.69 12.33 7.14
C PHE A 215 9.19 13.66 7.71
N GLY A 216 10.11 14.36 7.02
CA GLY A 216 10.81 15.53 7.52
C GLY A 216 11.49 15.24 8.87
N ASP A 217 11.44 16.20 9.76
CA ASP A 217 11.82 16.02 11.19
C ASP A 217 10.62 15.54 12.04
N GLY A 218 9.63 14.88 11.43
CA GLY A 218 8.33 14.52 12.00
C GLY A 218 7.27 15.60 11.75
N ASP A 219 7.53 16.53 10.83
CA ASP A 219 6.73 17.71 10.50
C ASP A 219 6.10 17.66 9.09
N GLU A 220 6.22 16.52 8.39
CA GLU A 220 5.50 16.24 7.15
C GLU A 220 4.49 15.11 7.37
N PHE A 221 4.71 13.91 6.86
CA PHE A 221 3.78 12.80 7.02
C PHE A 221 4.02 12.02 8.31
N HIS A 222 2.94 11.51 8.91
CA HIS A 222 3.00 10.57 10.02
C HIS A 222 3.43 9.18 9.55
N MET A 223 3.03 8.81 8.33
CA MET A 223 3.33 7.53 7.72
C MET A 223 3.71 7.69 6.25
N GLY A 224 4.54 6.78 5.76
CA GLY A 224 4.84 6.61 4.34
C GLY A 224 4.92 5.13 3.98
N TYR A 225 4.49 4.75 2.78
CA TYR A 225 4.63 3.38 2.32
C TYR A 225 6.09 3.01 2.02
N ASN A 226 6.51 1.84 2.47
CA ASN A 226 7.81 1.29 2.12
C ASN A 226 7.69 0.47 0.82
N PHE A 227 7.62 1.13 -0.33
CA PHE A 227 7.57 0.48 -1.63
C PHE A 227 8.82 -0.36 -1.95
N PRO A 228 10.05 0.08 -1.63
CA PRO A 228 11.24 -0.65 -2.03
C PRO A 228 11.36 -2.06 -1.46
N ILE A 229 10.81 -2.34 -0.28
CA ILE A 229 10.89 -3.68 0.33
C ILE A 229 9.94 -4.68 -0.34
N MET A 230 8.81 -4.22 -0.86
CA MET A 230 7.74 -5.10 -1.35
C MET A 230 8.23 -6.05 -2.47
N PRO A 231 8.78 -5.60 -3.62
CA PRO A 231 9.26 -6.51 -4.65
C PRO A 231 10.37 -7.45 -4.13
N ARG A 232 11.16 -7.01 -3.15
CA ARG A 232 12.26 -7.79 -2.58
C ARG A 232 11.79 -8.93 -1.68
N LEU A 233 10.62 -8.82 -1.07
CA LEU A 233 9.98 -9.95 -0.38
C LEU A 233 9.66 -11.09 -1.36
N PHE A 234 9.08 -10.76 -2.51
CA PHE A 234 8.78 -11.73 -3.59
C PHE A 234 10.08 -12.32 -4.17
N MET A 235 11.07 -11.45 -4.40
CA MET A 235 12.38 -11.89 -4.93
C MET A 235 13.09 -12.84 -3.97
N ALA A 236 13.18 -12.50 -2.68
CA ALA A 236 13.80 -13.33 -1.66
C ALA A 236 13.12 -14.70 -1.52
N LEU A 237 11.78 -14.73 -1.57
CA LEU A 237 11.03 -15.98 -1.52
C LEU A 237 11.32 -16.87 -2.74
N ARG A 238 11.45 -16.28 -3.94
CA ARG A 238 11.70 -17.03 -5.17
C ARG A 238 13.12 -17.51 -5.29
N GLN A 239 14.09 -16.68 -4.88
CA GLN A 239 15.50 -17.02 -4.83
C GLN A 239 15.87 -17.95 -3.66
N GLU A 240 14.98 -18.10 -2.68
CA GLU A 240 15.26 -18.80 -1.41
C GLU A 240 16.51 -18.19 -0.69
N ASP A 241 16.62 -16.86 -0.75
CA ASP A 241 17.76 -16.13 -0.21
C ASP A 241 17.27 -14.85 0.49
N ARG A 242 17.75 -14.59 1.72
CA ARG A 242 17.35 -13.40 2.49
C ARG A 242 18.00 -12.10 2.00
N ARG A 243 19.05 -12.17 1.18
CA ARG A 243 19.84 -10.99 0.77
C ARG A 243 18.99 -9.83 0.24
N PRO A 244 18.02 -10.03 -0.67
CA PRO A 244 17.21 -8.91 -1.17
C PRO A 244 16.50 -8.14 -0.07
N ILE A 245 16.02 -8.84 0.97
CA ILE A 245 15.34 -8.19 2.11
C ILE A 245 16.36 -7.48 3.01
N VAL A 246 17.48 -8.14 3.32
CA VAL A 246 18.52 -7.60 4.21
C VAL A 246 19.13 -6.34 3.62
N GLU A 247 19.51 -6.36 2.34
CA GLU A 247 20.14 -5.25 1.64
C GLU A 247 19.25 -4.01 1.61
N ILE A 248 17.95 -4.17 1.33
CA ILE A 248 17.04 -3.02 1.31
C ILE A 248 16.75 -2.49 2.72
N LEU A 249 16.65 -3.36 3.72
CA LEU A 249 16.47 -2.92 5.11
C LEU A 249 17.70 -2.15 5.63
N GLU A 250 18.90 -2.59 5.30
CA GLU A 250 20.15 -1.92 5.68
C GLU A 250 20.36 -0.60 4.93
N ARG A 251 19.81 -0.49 3.72
CA ARG A 251 19.83 0.74 2.92
C ARG A 251 18.81 1.76 3.39
N THR A 252 17.72 1.32 4.02
CA THR A 252 16.62 2.21 4.47
C THR A 252 17.07 3.03 5.67
N PRO A 253 17.12 4.37 5.58
CA PRO A 253 17.47 5.22 6.71
C PRO A 253 16.47 5.14 7.85
N GLU A 254 16.89 5.55 9.04
CA GLU A 254 15.99 5.71 10.20
C GLU A 254 14.98 6.84 9.95
N ILE A 255 13.78 6.67 10.47
CA ILE A 255 12.71 7.68 10.43
C ILE A 255 12.51 8.27 11.83
N PRO A 256 11.91 9.47 11.96
CA PRO A 256 11.58 10.05 13.26
C PRO A 256 10.74 9.09 14.12
N ALA A 257 10.99 9.06 15.42
CA ALA A 257 10.31 8.14 16.36
C ALA A 257 8.78 8.34 16.43
N SER A 258 8.29 9.52 16.07
CA SER A 258 6.87 9.85 15.94
C SER A 258 6.23 9.28 14.67
N CYS A 259 7.03 8.84 13.70
CA CYS A 259 6.59 8.39 12.38
C CYS A 259 6.58 6.86 12.28
N GLN A 260 5.93 6.33 11.23
CA GLN A 260 5.84 4.89 11.01
C GLN A 260 5.80 4.55 9.52
N TRP A 261 6.40 3.42 9.15
CA TRP A 261 6.24 2.83 7.82
C TRP A 261 4.86 2.18 7.65
N GLY A 262 4.27 2.34 6.47
CA GLY A 262 3.18 1.52 5.97
C GLY A 262 3.74 0.34 5.17
N MET A 263 3.35 -0.88 5.53
CA MET A 263 3.81 -2.11 4.90
C MET A 263 2.66 -2.82 4.21
N PHE A 264 2.84 -3.29 2.99
CA PHE A 264 1.83 -4.06 2.27
C PHE A 264 2.48 -5.11 1.37
N LEU A 265 1.72 -6.15 0.98
CA LEU A 265 2.16 -7.13 -0.02
C LEU A 265 1.61 -6.78 -1.40
N ARG A 266 0.33 -6.49 -1.45
CA ARG A 266 -0.39 -6.03 -2.64
C ARG A 266 -1.37 -4.92 -2.28
N ASN A 267 -1.75 -4.15 -3.28
CA ASN A 267 -2.77 -3.11 -3.22
C ASN A 267 -3.63 -3.14 -4.50
N HIS A 268 -4.37 -2.08 -4.77
CA HIS A 268 -5.24 -1.91 -5.93
C HIS A 268 -4.48 -1.59 -7.23
N ASP A 269 -3.18 -1.32 -7.15
CA ASP A 269 -2.30 -1.04 -8.30
C ASP A 269 -1.42 -2.24 -8.65
N GLU A 270 -0.58 -2.09 -9.65
CA GLU A 270 0.44 -3.07 -9.98
C GLU A 270 1.46 -3.23 -8.84
N LEU A 271 2.05 -4.41 -8.73
CA LEU A 271 3.28 -4.62 -7.97
C LEU A 271 4.37 -3.82 -8.67
N THR A 272 4.60 -2.59 -8.21
CA THR A 272 5.55 -1.70 -8.87
C THR A 272 6.98 -2.24 -8.80
N LEU A 273 7.67 -2.14 -9.93
CA LEU A 273 9.07 -2.51 -10.10
C LEU A 273 9.91 -1.30 -10.53
N GLU A 274 9.49 -0.10 -10.16
CA GLU A 274 10.22 1.13 -10.44
C GLU A 274 11.47 1.26 -9.56
N MET A 275 11.35 0.90 -8.27
CA MET A 275 12.43 1.00 -7.28
C MET A 275 13.20 -0.32 -7.14
N VAL A 276 13.48 -0.95 -8.27
CA VAL A 276 14.38 -2.10 -8.41
C VAL A 276 15.35 -1.82 -9.56
N THR A 277 16.47 -2.56 -9.62
CA THR A 277 17.39 -2.49 -10.77
C THR A 277 16.76 -3.15 -12.00
N ASP A 278 17.30 -2.89 -13.19
CA ASP A 278 16.82 -3.53 -14.42
C ASP A 278 16.95 -5.06 -14.37
N ASP A 279 18.05 -5.58 -13.83
CA ASP A 279 18.28 -7.03 -13.65
C ASP A 279 17.25 -7.63 -12.68
N GLU A 280 16.94 -6.94 -11.58
CA GLU A 280 15.90 -7.36 -10.63
C GLU A 280 14.51 -7.35 -11.28
N ARG A 281 14.21 -6.33 -12.09
CA ARG A 281 12.95 -6.23 -12.82
C ARG A 281 12.77 -7.36 -13.81
N ASP A 282 13.78 -7.61 -14.63
CA ASP A 282 13.76 -8.70 -15.61
C ASP A 282 13.58 -10.05 -14.92
N TYR A 283 14.31 -10.29 -13.82
CA TYR A 283 14.14 -11.49 -13.00
C TYR A 283 12.69 -11.64 -12.48
N LEU A 284 12.10 -10.58 -11.94
CA LEU A 284 10.74 -10.61 -11.40
C LEU A 284 9.70 -10.84 -12.51
N TYR A 285 9.90 -10.26 -13.69
CA TYR A 285 9.04 -10.53 -14.84
C TYR A 285 9.12 -11.98 -15.30
N ASP A 286 10.31 -12.56 -15.36
CA ASP A 286 10.50 -13.95 -15.77
C ASP A 286 9.91 -14.94 -14.77
N GLU A 287 9.94 -14.61 -13.49
CA GLU A 287 9.43 -15.48 -12.45
C GLU A 287 7.91 -15.34 -12.21
N TYR A 288 7.37 -14.12 -12.26
CA TYR A 288 6.02 -13.81 -11.81
C TYR A 288 5.06 -13.31 -12.90
N ALA A 289 5.56 -12.90 -14.07
CA ALA A 289 4.77 -12.28 -15.12
C ALA A 289 5.21 -12.71 -16.53
N LYS A 290 5.29 -14.02 -16.76
CA LYS A 290 5.68 -14.60 -18.07
C LYS A 290 4.71 -14.21 -19.18
N ASP A 291 3.41 -14.16 -18.90
CA ASP A 291 2.41 -13.62 -19.82
C ASP A 291 2.43 -12.09 -19.76
N ARG A 292 2.59 -11.44 -20.91
CA ARG A 292 2.63 -9.96 -21.01
C ARG A 292 1.38 -9.29 -20.45
N ARG A 293 0.21 -9.97 -20.48
CA ARG A 293 -1.02 -9.46 -19.86
C ARG A 293 -0.94 -9.29 -18.34
N MET A 294 0.04 -9.92 -17.69
CA MET A 294 0.32 -9.74 -16.27
C MET A 294 1.17 -8.50 -15.99
N ARG A 295 1.73 -7.87 -17.04
CA ARG A 295 2.59 -6.68 -16.91
C ARG A 295 1.77 -5.44 -17.22
N LEU A 296 2.07 -4.35 -16.52
CA LEU A 296 1.49 -3.04 -16.76
C LEU A 296 2.52 -1.98 -16.33
N ASN A 297 2.76 -0.98 -17.17
CA ASN A 297 3.78 0.04 -16.93
C ASN A 297 5.12 -0.62 -16.53
N MET A 298 5.69 -0.26 -15.41
CA MET A 298 6.87 -0.93 -14.84
C MET A 298 6.48 -1.83 -13.64
N GLY A 299 5.45 -2.68 -13.80
CA GLY A 299 4.96 -3.51 -12.70
C GLY A 299 4.22 -4.77 -13.12
N ILE A 300 3.69 -5.47 -12.14
CA ILE A 300 2.98 -6.75 -12.29
C ILE A 300 1.56 -6.60 -11.71
N ARG A 301 0.54 -6.66 -12.56
CA ARG A 301 -0.87 -6.56 -12.16
C ARG A 301 -1.46 -7.93 -11.79
N ARG A 302 -1.01 -8.47 -10.67
CA ARG A 302 -1.47 -9.74 -10.11
C ARG A 302 -1.77 -9.59 -8.61
N ARG A 303 -2.73 -10.36 -8.10
CA ARG A 303 -3.00 -10.49 -6.66
C ARG A 303 -2.02 -11.45 -5.99
N LEU A 304 -1.98 -11.43 -4.66
CA LEU A 304 -1.06 -12.24 -3.85
C LEU A 304 -1.19 -13.74 -4.11
N ALA A 305 -2.40 -14.29 -4.09
CA ALA A 305 -2.59 -15.74 -4.23
C ALA A 305 -2.12 -16.27 -5.59
N PRO A 306 -2.44 -15.63 -6.75
CA PRO A 306 -1.87 -16.00 -8.03
C PRO A 306 -0.35 -15.84 -8.11
N LEU A 307 0.25 -14.80 -7.53
CA LEU A 307 1.70 -14.64 -7.47
C LEU A 307 2.36 -15.80 -6.71
N MET A 308 1.66 -16.37 -5.74
CA MET A 308 2.12 -17.50 -4.94
C MET A 308 1.71 -18.87 -5.50
N ASP A 309 1.21 -18.94 -6.74
CA ASP A 309 0.66 -20.15 -7.38
C ASP A 309 -0.35 -20.86 -6.45
N ASN A 310 -1.17 -20.11 -5.73
CA ASN A 310 -2.10 -20.56 -4.71
C ASN A 310 -1.46 -21.44 -3.59
N GLY A 311 -0.16 -21.30 -3.39
CA GLY A 311 0.60 -22.07 -2.40
C GLY A 311 0.35 -21.57 -0.98
N ARG A 312 -0.50 -22.24 -0.22
CA ARG A 312 -0.92 -21.85 1.13
C ARG A 312 0.25 -21.45 2.03
N ARG A 313 1.31 -22.25 2.11
CA ARG A 313 2.49 -21.96 2.95
C ARG A 313 3.26 -20.73 2.50
N ARG A 314 3.29 -20.44 1.19
CA ARG A 314 3.92 -19.24 0.65
C ARG A 314 3.13 -17.98 1.02
N ILE A 315 1.80 -18.06 0.93
CA ILE A 315 0.90 -16.96 1.33
C ILE A 315 1.02 -16.68 2.83
N GLU A 316 1.01 -17.72 3.67
CA GLU A 316 1.18 -17.59 5.12
C GLU A 316 2.55 -16.99 5.48
N LEU A 317 3.63 -17.45 4.83
CA LEU A 317 4.97 -16.93 5.08
C LEU A 317 5.08 -15.43 4.76
N LEU A 318 4.51 -14.98 3.63
CA LEU A 318 4.51 -13.56 3.28
C LEU A 318 3.66 -12.72 4.24
N HIS A 319 2.49 -13.20 4.66
CA HIS A 319 1.71 -12.53 5.69
C HIS A 319 2.44 -12.47 7.04
N ALA A 320 3.12 -13.55 7.43
CA ALA A 320 3.91 -13.55 8.67
C ALA A 320 5.07 -12.54 8.61
N LEU A 321 5.74 -12.41 7.45
CA LEU A 321 6.72 -11.34 7.21
C LEU A 321 6.07 -9.97 7.32
N LEU A 322 4.94 -9.74 6.64
CA LEU A 322 4.20 -8.48 6.69
C LEU A 322 3.84 -8.08 8.12
N PHE A 323 3.39 -9.03 8.93
CA PHE A 323 2.96 -8.77 10.31
C PHE A 323 4.11 -8.63 11.31
N SER A 324 5.34 -8.99 10.96
CA SER A 324 6.47 -8.94 11.89
C SER A 324 7.55 -7.91 11.53
N LEU A 325 7.64 -7.49 10.27
CA LEU A 325 8.54 -6.40 9.85
C LEU A 325 8.15 -5.06 10.49
N PRO A 326 9.11 -4.11 10.64
CA PRO A 326 8.80 -2.77 11.12
C PRO A 326 7.77 -2.07 10.25
N GLY A 327 6.71 -1.57 10.86
CA GLY A 327 5.67 -0.83 10.15
C GLY A 327 4.26 -1.28 10.51
N SER A 328 3.27 -0.53 10.06
CA SER A 328 1.85 -0.89 10.13
C SER A 328 1.46 -1.69 8.89
N PRO A 329 0.91 -2.90 9.03
CA PRO A 329 0.53 -3.72 7.89
C PRO A 329 -0.78 -3.22 7.28
N PHE A 330 -0.79 -3.13 5.95
CA PHE A 330 -1.97 -2.89 5.13
C PHE A 330 -2.34 -4.18 4.41
N LEU A 331 -3.57 -4.62 4.57
CA LEU A 331 -4.13 -5.76 3.86
C LEU A 331 -5.01 -5.26 2.71
N TYR A 332 -4.76 -5.75 1.52
CA TYR A 332 -5.65 -5.52 0.39
C TYR A 332 -6.85 -6.48 0.49
N TYR A 333 -8.08 -5.95 0.31
CA TYR A 333 -9.29 -6.77 0.43
C TYR A 333 -9.20 -8.02 -0.46
N GLY A 334 -9.58 -9.16 0.10
CA GLY A 334 -9.56 -10.45 -0.59
C GLY A 334 -8.24 -11.22 -0.44
N ASP A 335 -7.13 -10.59 -0.08
CA ASP A 335 -5.87 -11.32 0.18
C ASP A 335 -5.99 -12.23 1.40
N GLU A 336 -6.81 -11.84 2.39
CA GLU A 336 -7.11 -12.63 3.59
C GLU A 336 -7.87 -13.93 3.32
N ILE A 337 -8.50 -14.06 2.14
CA ILE A 337 -9.15 -15.29 1.69
C ILE A 337 -8.44 -15.97 0.52
N GLY A 338 -7.37 -15.36 0.00
CA GLY A 338 -6.65 -15.86 -1.17
C GLY A 338 -7.39 -15.64 -2.49
N MET A 339 -8.04 -14.46 -2.65
CA MET A 339 -8.71 -14.07 -3.89
C MET A 339 -7.75 -14.07 -5.07
N GLY A 340 -8.23 -14.52 -6.24
CA GLY A 340 -7.52 -14.41 -7.50
C GLY A 340 -7.74 -13.09 -8.21
N ASP A 341 -7.22 -13.02 -9.43
CA ASP A 341 -7.33 -11.87 -10.33
C ASP A 341 -7.81 -12.28 -11.73
N ASN A 342 -8.08 -11.29 -12.58
CA ASN A 342 -8.44 -11.48 -13.97
C ASN A 342 -7.50 -10.70 -14.90
N ILE A 343 -6.47 -11.34 -15.41
CA ILE A 343 -5.47 -10.73 -16.31
C ILE A 343 -6.02 -10.29 -17.68
N TYR A 344 -7.25 -10.64 -18.01
CA TYR A 344 -7.90 -10.26 -19.27
C TYR A 344 -8.62 -8.91 -19.22
N LEU A 345 -8.82 -8.35 -18.03
CA LEU A 345 -9.31 -6.98 -17.88
C LEU A 345 -8.21 -5.98 -18.19
N GLY A 346 -8.61 -4.80 -18.64
CA GLY A 346 -7.69 -3.71 -18.95
C GLY A 346 -7.05 -3.11 -17.69
N ASP A 347 -6.10 -2.22 -17.87
CA ASP A 347 -5.43 -1.49 -16.80
C ASP A 347 -5.17 -2.35 -15.53
N ARG A 348 -5.46 -1.84 -14.35
CA ARG A 348 -5.37 -2.51 -13.04
C ARG A 348 -6.68 -3.21 -12.63
N ASP A 349 -7.70 -3.17 -13.48
CA ASP A 349 -9.06 -3.65 -13.18
C ASP A 349 -9.10 -5.12 -12.77
N GLY A 350 -8.16 -5.91 -13.30
CA GLY A 350 -8.07 -7.34 -12.99
C GLY A 350 -7.80 -7.65 -11.53
N VAL A 351 -7.22 -6.73 -10.76
CA VAL A 351 -6.99 -6.87 -9.32
C VAL A 351 -8.05 -6.13 -8.48
N ARG A 352 -9.01 -5.44 -9.12
CA ARG A 352 -10.07 -4.63 -8.50
C ARG A 352 -11.46 -5.25 -8.61
N THR A 353 -11.55 -6.55 -8.79
CA THR A 353 -12.80 -7.29 -8.97
C THR A 353 -13.62 -7.36 -7.66
N PRO A 354 -14.96 -7.59 -7.73
CA PRO A 354 -15.83 -7.63 -6.56
C PRO A 354 -15.36 -8.63 -5.50
N MET A 355 -15.45 -8.23 -4.21
CA MET A 355 -15.14 -9.10 -3.07
C MET A 355 -16.03 -10.34 -3.05
N GLN A 356 -15.43 -11.49 -2.74
CA GLN A 356 -16.08 -12.79 -2.73
C GLN A 356 -16.60 -13.13 -1.33
N TRP A 357 -17.86 -12.72 -1.05
CA TRP A 357 -18.49 -12.92 0.25
C TRP A 357 -19.09 -14.32 0.43
N THR A 358 -19.83 -14.81 -0.57
CA THR A 358 -20.53 -16.08 -0.55
C THR A 358 -20.41 -16.80 -1.90
N ALA A 359 -20.88 -18.05 -1.96
CA ALA A 359 -21.00 -18.80 -3.20
C ALA A 359 -22.24 -18.43 -4.03
N ASP A 360 -23.04 -17.47 -3.58
CA ASP A 360 -24.27 -17.02 -4.24
C ASP A 360 -24.00 -16.11 -5.43
N ARG A 361 -25.08 -15.69 -6.10
CA ARG A 361 -25.06 -14.78 -7.25
C ARG A 361 -24.15 -13.56 -6.98
N ASN A 362 -23.31 -13.23 -7.96
CA ASN A 362 -22.34 -12.14 -7.91
C ASN A 362 -21.43 -12.21 -6.67
N ALA A 363 -21.09 -13.42 -6.22
CA ALA A 363 -20.25 -13.63 -5.05
C ALA A 363 -20.85 -13.06 -3.74
N GLY A 364 -22.17 -12.86 -3.67
CA GLY A 364 -22.82 -12.16 -2.55
C GLY A 364 -22.50 -10.67 -2.46
N PHE A 365 -21.77 -10.12 -3.44
CA PHE A 365 -21.37 -8.71 -3.50
C PHE A 365 -22.52 -7.80 -3.88
N SER A 366 -23.33 -8.20 -4.84
CA SER A 366 -24.45 -7.39 -5.38
C SER A 366 -25.61 -8.26 -5.81
N GLN A 367 -26.84 -7.73 -5.67
CA GLN A 367 -28.06 -8.32 -6.19
C GLN A 367 -28.39 -7.86 -7.61
N ALA A 368 -27.60 -6.97 -8.19
CA ALA A 368 -27.80 -6.46 -9.54
C ALA A 368 -27.73 -7.59 -10.60
N ASP A 369 -28.19 -7.30 -11.79
CA ASP A 369 -27.92 -8.18 -12.93
C ASP A 369 -26.42 -8.30 -13.17
N PHE A 370 -25.92 -9.49 -13.44
CA PHE A 370 -24.48 -9.74 -13.70
C PHE A 370 -23.90 -8.79 -14.76
N ALA A 371 -24.68 -8.51 -15.81
CA ALA A 371 -24.27 -7.59 -16.88
C ALA A 371 -24.15 -6.12 -16.44
N ARG A 372 -24.65 -5.77 -15.24
CA ARG A 372 -24.59 -4.42 -14.67
C ARG A 372 -23.48 -4.25 -13.66
N LEU A 373 -22.71 -5.30 -13.35
CA LEU A 373 -21.54 -5.15 -12.52
C LEU A 373 -20.49 -4.31 -13.24
N TYR A 374 -19.88 -3.39 -12.54
CA TYR A 374 -18.81 -2.55 -13.09
C TYR A 374 -17.61 -3.40 -13.52
N PHE A 375 -17.19 -4.33 -12.65
CA PHE A 375 -16.25 -5.41 -12.98
C PHE A 375 -16.90 -6.78 -12.78
N PRO A 376 -16.58 -7.79 -13.63
CA PRO A 376 -17.07 -9.13 -13.42
C PRO A 376 -16.46 -9.77 -12.17
N VAL A 377 -17.21 -10.67 -11.53
CA VAL A 377 -16.66 -11.54 -10.48
C VAL A 377 -15.66 -12.55 -11.08
N ILE A 378 -14.74 -13.04 -10.26
CA ILE A 378 -13.79 -14.10 -10.69
C ILE A 378 -14.54 -15.42 -10.87
N MET A 379 -14.41 -16.00 -12.07
CA MET A 379 -15.08 -17.26 -12.46
C MET A 379 -14.08 -18.42 -12.67
N ASP A 380 -12.80 -18.18 -12.38
CA ASP A 380 -11.76 -19.22 -12.51
C ASP A 380 -12.04 -20.40 -11.55
N PRO A 381 -11.85 -21.66 -11.98
CA PRO A 381 -12.13 -22.83 -11.15
C PRO A 381 -11.34 -22.90 -9.83
N VAL A 382 -10.15 -22.28 -9.76
CA VAL A 382 -9.28 -22.26 -8.58
C VAL A 382 -9.62 -21.07 -7.68
N TYR A 383 -9.85 -19.90 -8.26
CA TYR A 383 -9.99 -18.63 -7.53
C TYR A 383 -11.42 -18.09 -7.54
N GLY A 384 -12.33 -18.69 -8.29
CA GLY A 384 -13.71 -18.23 -8.40
C GLY A 384 -14.44 -18.23 -7.06
N TYR A 385 -15.44 -17.37 -6.95
CA TYR A 385 -16.18 -17.16 -5.69
C TYR A 385 -16.88 -18.40 -5.14
N GLN A 386 -17.13 -19.41 -5.97
CA GLN A 386 -17.67 -20.69 -5.53
C GLN A 386 -16.65 -21.53 -4.74
N ALA A 387 -15.36 -21.38 -5.06
CA ALA A 387 -14.26 -22.06 -4.39
C ALA A 387 -13.64 -21.23 -3.25
N VAL A 388 -13.55 -19.92 -3.44
CA VAL A 388 -12.90 -18.98 -2.53
C VAL A 388 -13.90 -17.91 -2.11
N ASN A 389 -14.38 -17.96 -0.87
CA ASN A 389 -15.28 -16.94 -0.32
C ASN A 389 -15.20 -16.87 1.21
N VAL A 390 -15.64 -15.75 1.76
CA VAL A 390 -15.61 -15.48 3.20
C VAL A 390 -16.48 -16.47 3.97
N GLU A 391 -17.72 -16.71 3.52
CA GLU A 391 -18.68 -17.55 4.25
C GLU A 391 -18.15 -18.99 4.44
N ALA A 392 -17.62 -19.59 3.38
CA ALA A 392 -17.03 -20.91 3.45
C ALA A 392 -15.82 -20.93 4.39
N GLN A 393 -14.92 -19.95 4.28
CA GLN A 393 -13.71 -19.90 5.09
C GLN A 393 -13.98 -19.61 6.57
N GLN A 394 -15.00 -18.86 6.92
CA GLN A 394 -15.38 -18.65 8.33
C GLN A 394 -15.76 -19.95 9.04
N ARG A 395 -16.31 -20.93 8.31
CA ARG A 395 -16.76 -22.23 8.86
C ARG A 395 -15.60 -23.19 9.17
N TYR A 396 -14.44 -22.99 8.56
CA TYR A 396 -13.28 -23.90 8.70
C TYR A 396 -12.17 -23.23 9.51
N SER A 397 -11.91 -23.75 10.72
CA SER A 397 -10.90 -23.21 11.65
C SER A 397 -9.49 -23.13 11.04
N THR A 398 -9.16 -24.01 10.10
CA THR A 398 -7.84 -24.05 9.42
C THR A 398 -7.81 -23.25 8.12
N SER A 399 -8.85 -22.49 7.79
CA SER A 399 -8.88 -21.63 6.59
C SER A 399 -7.82 -20.54 6.63
N LEU A 400 -7.53 -19.94 5.45
CA LEU A 400 -6.62 -18.80 5.38
C LEU A 400 -7.18 -17.61 6.18
N LEU A 401 -8.47 -17.33 6.05
CA LEU A 401 -9.13 -16.24 6.74
C LEU A 401 -9.00 -16.35 8.28
N ASN A 402 -9.25 -17.55 8.84
CA ASN A 402 -9.11 -17.76 10.28
C ASN A 402 -7.65 -17.65 10.73
N TRP A 403 -6.71 -18.18 9.93
CA TRP A 403 -5.29 -18.06 10.22
C TRP A 403 -4.82 -16.58 10.18
N VAL A 404 -5.21 -15.80 9.17
CA VAL A 404 -4.89 -14.35 9.09
C VAL A 404 -5.48 -13.62 10.30
N ARG A 405 -6.72 -13.94 10.69
CA ARG A 405 -7.35 -13.38 11.89
C ARG A 405 -6.53 -13.66 13.16
N GLU A 406 -6.08 -14.89 13.35
CA GLU A 406 -5.25 -15.27 14.50
C GLU A 406 -3.94 -14.47 14.52
N MET A 407 -3.28 -14.33 13.37
CA MET A 407 -2.04 -13.54 13.25
C MET A 407 -2.25 -12.05 13.56
N ILE A 408 -3.35 -11.45 13.10
CA ILE A 408 -3.72 -10.07 13.41
C ILE A 408 -3.94 -9.91 14.91
N HIS A 409 -4.71 -10.81 15.53
CA HIS A 409 -4.99 -10.75 16.96
C HIS A 409 -3.73 -10.98 17.80
N LEU A 410 -2.84 -11.88 17.38
CA LEU A 410 -1.55 -12.11 18.02
C LEU A 410 -0.70 -10.84 17.97
N ARG A 411 -0.53 -10.25 16.78
CA ARG A 411 0.21 -9.00 16.61
C ARG A 411 -0.35 -7.87 17.50
N ARG A 412 -1.67 -7.73 17.59
CA ARG A 412 -2.31 -6.67 18.38
C ARG A 412 -2.09 -6.80 19.89
N ARG A 413 -1.88 -8.00 20.40
CA ARG A 413 -1.57 -8.23 21.81
C ARG A 413 -0.14 -7.81 22.21
N HIS A 414 0.76 -7.68 21.23
CA HIS A 414 2.18 -7.44 21.43
C HIS A 414 2.62 -6.13 20.76
N ALA A 415 2.80 -5.07 21.55
CA ALA A 415 3.17 -3.75 21.05
C ALA A 415 4.53 -3.74 20.33
N VAL A 416 5.40 -4.70 20.64
CA VAL A 416 6.71 -4.89 20.02
C VAL A 416 6.64 -5.01 18.49
N PHE A 417 5.60 -5.59 17.91
CA PHE A 417 5.46 -5.66 16.45
C PHE A 417 5.21 -4.29 15.81
N GLY A 418 4.51 -3.41 16.51
CA GLY A 418 4.21 -2.07 16.02
C GLY A 418 5.35 -1.07 16.29
N ARG A 419 5.96 -1.12 17.48
CA ARG A 419 6.89 -0.11 17.99
C ARG A 419 8.32 -0.58 18.17
N GLY A 420 8.58 -1.88 18.10
CA GLY A 420 9.88 -2.45 18.41
C GLY A 420 10.95 -2.12 17.38
N ALA A 421 12.15 -1.85 17.86
CA ALA A 421 13.33 -1.80 17.01
C ALA A 421 13.63 -3.18 16.41
N ILE A 422 14.17 -3.20 15.19
CA ILE A 422 14.62 -4.43 14.54
C ILE A 422 16.12 -4.60 14.68
N LYS A 423 16.56 -5.83 14.99
CA LYS A 423 17.97 -6.23 14.94
C LYS A 423 18.10 -7.48 14.08
N LEU A 424 18.73 -7.35 12.94
CA LEU A 424 18.95 -8.47 12.01
C LEU A 424 19.90 -9.50 12.60
N ILE A 425 19.57 -10.78 12.42
CA ILE A 425 20.44 -11.92 12.71
C ILE A 425 20.79 -12.56 11.37
N LYS A 426 22.11 -12.72 11.11
CA LYS A 426 22.61 -13.20 9.83
C LYS A 426 23.28 -14.59 10.01
N PRO A 427 22.50 -15.68 10.12
CA PRO A 427 23.06 -17.03 10.21
C PRO A 427 23.76 -17.40 8.89
N ASP A 428 24.64 -18.42 8.93
CA ASP A 428 25.37 -18.89 7.73
C ASP A 428 24.42 -19.39 6.64
N ASN A 429 23.32 -20.05 7.04
CA ASN A 429 22.29 -20.48 6.10
C ASN A 429 21.49 -19.28 5.56
N ARG A 430 21.78 -18.87 4.34
CA ARG A 430 21.13 -17.72 3.66
C ARG A 430 19.64 -17.93 3.35
N LYS A 431 19.15 -19.18 3.38
CA LYS A 431 17.72 -19.50 3.20
C LYS A 431 16.88 -19.14 4.42
N ILE A 432 17.54 -18.84 5.54
CA ILE A 432 16.89 -18.41 6.77
C ILE A 432 17.00 -16.89 6.90
N PHE A 433 15.86 -16.24 7.05
CA PHE A 433 15.77 -14.83 7.44
C PHE A 433 15.36 -14.75 8.90
N ALA A 434 16.17 -14.06 9.71
CA ALA A 434 15.95 -13.97 11.15
C ALA A 434 16.25 -12.57 11.68
N PHE A 435 15.47 -12.15 12.65
CA PHE A 435 15.64 -10.87 13.34
C PHE A 435 14.95 -10.88 14.70
N THR A 436 15.34 -9.98 15.57
CA THR A 436 14.59 -9.67 16.80
C THR A 436 13.85 -8.34 16.64
N ARG A 437 12.70 -8.24 17.30
CA ARG A 437 11.97 -7.00 17.56
C ARG A 437 11.98 -6.77 19.07
N SER A 438 12.40 -5.59 19.51
CA SER A 438 12.48 -5.27 20.95
C SER A 438 11.79 -3.95 21.24
N TYR A 439 10.91 -3.94 22.24
CA TYR A 439 10.20 -2.75 22.72
C TYR A 439 9.97 -2.86 24.23
N LEU A 440 10.45 -1.89 25.00
CA LEU A 440 10.46 -1.97 26.46
C LEU A 440 11.12 -3.26 26.94
N GLU A 441 10.44 -4.06 27.74
CA GLU A 441 10.94 -5.35 28.25
C GLU A 441 10.55 -6.55 27.37
N GLU A 442 9.83 -6.31 26.27
CA GLU A 442 9.39 -7.36 25.36
C GLU A 442 10.35 -7.53 24.19
N THR A 443 10.80 -8.76 23.97
CA THR A 443 11.58 -9.13 22.77
C THR A 443 10.97 -10.35 22.09
N VAL A 444 10.75 -10.21 20.77
CA VAL A 444 10.29 -11.30 19.92
C VAL A 444 11.37 -11.65 18.90
N LEU A 445 11.74 -12.93 18.84
CA LEU A 445 12.60 -13.49 17.80
C LEU A 445 11.71 -14.03 16.67
N CYS A 446 11.91 -13.51 15.46
CA CYS A 446 11.24 -13.95 14.25
C CYS A 446 12.23 -14.71 13.36
N VAL A 447 11.87 -15.93 12.96
CA VAL A 447 12.71 -16.80 12.12
C VAL A 447 11.89 -17.38 10.98
N PHE A 448 12.35 -17.24 9.75
CA PHE A 448 11.63 -17.64 8.53
C PHE A 448 12.50 -18.52 7.64
N ASN A 449 11.94 -19.62 7.18
CA ASN A 449 12.54 -20.46 6.14
C ASN A 449 12.00 -20.04 4.77
N LEU A 450 12.83 -19.36 3.98
CA LEU A 450 12.50 -18.92 2.62
C LEU A 450 12.55 -20.04 1.59
N ALA A 451 12.97 -21.27 1.97
CA ALA A 451 13.13 -22.39 1.07
C ALA A 451 11.91 -23.33 1.03
N GLN A 452 11.74 -24.02 -0.07
CA GLN A 452 10.74 -25.09 -0.23
C GLN A 452 11.14 -26.43 0.39
N SER A 453 12.33 -26.48 0.99
CA SER A 453 12.82 -27.64 1.75
C SER A 453 13.04 -27.28 3.22
N ALA A 454 13.00 -28.28 4.10
CA ALA A 454 13.35 -28.05 5.51
C ALA A 454 14.78 -27.54 5.65
N GLN A 455 14.98 -26.60 6.56
CA GLN A 455 16.29 -25.96 6.75
C GLN A 455 16.70 -25.98 8.22
N PRO A 456 17.91 -26.48 8.53
CA PRO A 456 18.54 -26.26 9.82
C PRO A 456 19.13 -24.84 9.90
N VAL A 457 19.17 -24.30 11.10
CA VAL A 457 19.81 -23.01 11.37
C VAL A 457 20.43 -22.98 12.76
N GLU A 458 21.58 -22.31 12.85
CA GLU A 458 22.24 -21.94 14.09
C GLU A 458 22.14 -20.42 14.23
N LEU A 459 21.56 -19.95 15.35
CA LEU A 459 21.36 -18.54 15.64
C LEU A 459 22.26 -18.08 16.80
N GLU A 460 22.98 -16.99 16.62
CA GLU A 460 23.75 -16.36 17.68
C GLU A 460 22.80 -15.54 18.60
N LEU A 461 22.41 -16.16 19.71
CA LEU A 461 21.47 -15.58 20.69
C LEU A 461 22.13 -15.32 22.06
N LYS A 462 23.44 -15.01 22.09
CA LYS A 462 24.22 -14.80 23.34
C LYS A 462 23.63 -13.72 24.24
N ASP A 463 23.07 -12.66 23.64
CA ASP A 463 22.44 -11.55 24.37
C ASP A 463 21.18 -12.00 25.16
N TYR A 464 20.61 -13.14 24.79
CA TYR A 464 19.39 -13.71 25.38
C TYR A 464 19.67 -14.99 26.18
N LYS A 465 20.93 -15.17 26.62
CA LYS A 465 21.30 -16.32 27.42
C LYS A 465 20.44 -16.41 28.68
N GLY A 466 19.86 -17.58 28.89
CA GLY A 466 18.99 -17.83 30.04
C GLY A 466 17.50 -17.68 29.74
N CYS A 467 17.12 -17.01 28.66
CA CYS A 467 15.72 -16.95 28.22
C CYS A 467 15.22 -18.31 27.74
N THR A 468 13.95 -18.56 27.93
CA THR A 468 13.23 -19.71 27.35
C THR A 468 12.35 -19.20 26.21
N PRO A 469 12.67 -19.49 24.93
CA PRO A 469 11.82 -19.10 23.82
C PRO A 469 10.45 -19.78 23.89
N ILE A 470 9.38 -18.99 23.84
CA ILE A 470 8.00 -19.50 23.78
C ILE A 470 7.43 -19.20 22.41
N GLU A 471 7.11 -20.24 21.64
CA GLU A 471 6.48 -20.11 20.33
C GLU A 471 5.08 -19.51 20.51
N MET A 472 4.81 -18.39 19.81
CA MET A 472 3.69 -17.50 20.16
C MET A 472 2.32 -17.98 19.65
N MET A 473 2.26 -18.83 18.64
CA MET A 473 0.98 -19.35 18.11
C MET A 473 0.47 -20.56 18.89
N GLY A 474 1.38 -21.49 19.18
CA GLY A 474 1.06 -22.72 19.91
C GLY A 474 1.45 -22.72 21.38
N GLU A 475 2.05 -21.62 21.87
CA GLU A 475 2.53 -21.45 23.25
C GLU A 475 3.52 -22.54 23.71
N ALA A 476 4.18 -23.17 22.73
CA ALA A 476 5.14 -24.23 22.99
C ALA A 476 6.46 -23.65 23.52
N ARG A 477 6.95 -24.20 24.63
CA ARG A 477 8.27 -23.85 25.19
C ARG A 477 9.36 -24.61 24.47
N PHE A 478 10.37 -23.87 24.02
CA PHE A 478 11.56 -24.42 23.39
C PHE A 478 12.74 -24.49 24.37
N PRO A 479 13.82 -25.21 24.04
CA PRO A 479 14.98 -25.30 24.91
C PRO A 479 15.55 -23.94 25.30
N ARG A 480 16.03 -23.82 26.54
CA ARG A 480 16.60 -22.59 27.07
C ARG A 480 17.83 -22.16 26.29
N VAL A 481 17.98 -20.87 25.99
CA VAL A 481 19.13 -20.31 25.32
C VAL A 481 20.39 -20.46 26.19
N GLY A 482 21.37 -21.16 25.69
CA GLY A 482 22.65 -21.44 26.34
C GLY A 482 23.78 -20.50 25.91
N THR A 483 25.01 -21.03 25.98
CA THR A 483 26.24 -20.34 25.51
C THR A 483 26.63 -20.72 24.09
N CYS A 484 26.09 -21.84 23.59
CA CYS A 484 26.31 -22.30 22.20
C CYS A 484 25.30 -21.66 21.26
N PRO A 485 25.56 -21.61 19.94
CA PRO A 485 24.57 -21.20 18.95
C PRO A 485 23.27 -21.98 19.10
N TYR A 486 22.15 -21.26 18.99
CA TYR A 486 20.83 -21.82 19.19
C TYR A 486 20.35 -22.56 17.92
N GLN A 487 20.16 -23.87 18.03
CA GLN A 487 19.85 -24.73 16.89
C GLN A 487 18.34 -24.86 16.71
N LEU A 488 17.86 -24.63 15.48
CA LEU A 488 16.48 -24.84 15.04
C LEU A 488 16.45 -25.61 13.72
N ALA A 489 15.34 -26.29 13.48
CA ALA A 489 14.96 -26.81 12.17
C ALA A 489 13.57 -26.27 11.80
N LEU A 490 13.49 -25.63 10.64
CA LEU A 490 12.23 -25.09 10.14
C LEU A 490 11.70 -25.94 8.99
N ALA A 491 10.42 -26.22 9.02
CA ALA A 491 9.71 -26.88 7.92
C ALA A 491 9.79 -26.05 6.63
N PRO A 492 9.56 -26.64 5.44
CA PRO A 492 9.47 -25.91 4.18
C PRO A 492 8.52 -24.71 4.26
N ARG A 493 9.00 -23.50 3.92
CA ARG A 493 8.23 -22.25 4.03
C ARG A 493 7.65 -22.01 5.43
N GLY A 494 8.24 -22.62 6.47
CA GLY A 494 7.82 -22.46 7.86
C GLY A 494 8.46 -21.23 8.51
N PHE A 495 7.86 -20.79 9.59
CA PHE A 495 8.39 -19.71 10.41
C PHE A 495 8.09 -19.95 11.88
N TYR A 496 8.78 -19.23 12.75
CA TYR A 496 8.50 -19.11 14.17
C TYR A 496 8.55 -17.67 14.63
N TRP A 497 7.64 -17.30 15.51
CA TRP A 497 7.72 -16.14 16.36
C TRP A 497 7.89 -16.62 17.80
N PHE A 498 8.99 -16.25 18.41
CA PHE A 498 9.29 -16.62 19.78
C PHE A 498 9.29 -15.40 20.68
N LEU A 499 8.48 -15.43 21.73
CA LEU A 499 8.64 -14.50 22.83
C LEU A 499 9.85 -14.95 23.66
N LEU A 500 10.84 -14.09 23.79
CA LEU A 500 12.02 -14.32 24.60
C LEU A 500 11.75 -13.75 26.00
N SER A 501 11.21 -14.57 26.89
CA SER A 501 10.97 -14.16 28.28
C SER A 501 12.13 -14.52 29.19
N GLU A 502 12.59 -13.60 30.01
CA GLU A 502 13.39 -13.95 31.19
C GLU A 502 12.49 -14.74 32.14
N ASN A 503 12.98 -15.88 32.62
CA ASN A 503 12.27 -16.62 33.65
C ASN A 503 12.33 -15.81 34.96
N ASN A 504 11.20 -15.35 35.45
CA ASN A 504 11.00 -15.06 36.85
C ASN A 504 11.00 -16.36 37.67
#